data_78a58cccf89d64a78eb887b09940c306
#
_entry.id   78a58cccf89d64a78eb887b09940c306
#
_cell.length_a   1.000
_cell.length_b   1.000
_cell.length_c   1.000
_cell.angle_alpha   90.00
_cell.angle_beta   90.00
_cell.angle_gamma   90.00
#
_symmetry.space_group_name_H-M   'P 1'
#
loop_
_entity.id
_entity.type
_entity.pdbx_description
1 polymer ?
#
loop_
_entity_poly.entity_id
_entity_poly.type
_entity_poly.pdbx_seq_one_letter_code
_entity_poly.pdbx_strand_id
1 'polypeptide(L)'
;MIIMSVDLGKARTGIAVSDPSGQFAFPKDVITEYNTDRLIEKVCEKAKEYVAERIVVGYPKNMDGSLGERAQECATIAEQIKTVSGIETVLWDERCTTVTAHNYLSMNNVRGKKRKQTVDAVAAVIILEDYLRSL
;
A
#
# COMPACT_ATOMS: atom_id res chain seq x y z
N MET A 1 13.29 -12.21 2.06
CA MET A 1 12.03 -12.13 1.28
C MET A 1 11.71 -10.67 0.96
N ILE A 2 11.46 -10.39 -0.30
CA ILE A 2 11.03 -9.05 -0.74
C ILE A 2 9.51 -8.97 -0.63
N ILE A 3 9.01 -8.00 0.12
CA ILE A 3 7.58 -7.79 0.35
C ILE A 3 7.20 -6.43 -0.22
N MET A 4 6.12 -6.40 -1.01
CA MET A 4 5.59 -5.16 -1.57
C MET A 4 4.30 -4.77 -0.84
N SER A 5 4.20 -3.52 -0.42
CA SER A 5 2.96 -3.00 0.16
C SER A 5 2.22 -2.14 -0.85
N VAL A 6 0.91 -2.13 -0.73
CA VAL A 6 0.01 -1.38 -1.60
C VAL A 6 -0.97 -0.61 -0.73
N ASP A 7 -1.00 0.70 -0.88
CA ASP A 7 -1.97 1.57 -0.23
C ASP A 7 -2.99 2.03 -1.29
N LEU A 8 -4.14 1.38 -1.31
CA LEU A 8 -5.17 1.62 -2.33
C LEU A 8 -5.92 2.92 -2.05
N GLY A 9 -5.69 3.93 -2.90
CA GLY A 9 -6.48 5.16 -2.91
C GLY A 9 -7.53 5.11 -4.02
N LYS A 10 -8.44 6.07 -4.06
CA LYS A 10 -9.46 6.14 -5.11
C LYS A 10 -8.86 6.42 -6.48
N ALA A 11 -7.87 7.29 -6.54
CA ALA A 11 -7.22 7.70 -7.79
C ALA A 11 -5.74 7.35 -7.80
N ARG A 12 -5.10 7.36 -6.63
CA ARG A 12 -3.67 7.13 -6.48
C ARG A 12 -3.43 5.97 -5.52
N THR A 13 -2.56 5.07 -5.94
CA THR A 13 -2.17 3.90 -5.16
C THR A 13 -0.69 3.96 -4.88
N GLY A 14 -0.32 3.98 -3.61
CA GLY A 14 1.08 4.03 -3.20
C GLY A 14 1.70 2.64 -3.16
N ILE A 15 2.95 2.54 -3.57
CA ILE A 15 3.72 1.29 -3.59
C ILE A 15 5.01 1.48 -2.80
N ALA A 16 5.28 0.55 -1.89
CA ALA A 16 6.55 0.46 -1.19
C ALA A 16 7.07 -0.97 -1.26
N VAL A 17 8.37 -1.15 -1.16
CA VAL A 17 9.00 -2.47 -1.28
C VAL A 17 10.07 -2.61 -0.19
N SER A 18 10.17 -3.80 0.41
CA SER A 18 11.21 -4.09 1.39
C SER A 18 12.52 -4.45 0.70
N ASP A 19 13.61 -4.37 1.46
CA ASP A 19 14.87 -4.95 1.03
C ASP A 19 14.77 -6.49 1.06
N PRO A 20 15.74 -7.22 0.46
CA PRO A 20 15.70 -8.69 0.46
C PRO A 20 15.73 -9.32 1.85
N SER A 21 16.28 -8.63 2.85
CA SER A 21 16.30 -9.14 4.23
C SER A 21 14.96 -8.96 4.94
N GLY A 22 14.07 -8.12 4.42
CA GLY A 22 12.79 -7.83 5.05
C GLY A 22 12.90 -6.94 6.29
N GLN A 23 13.92 -6.11 6.39
CA GLN A 23 14.14 -5.22 7.54
C GLN A 23 13.75 -3.78 7.27
N PHE A 24 13.93 -3.31 6.05
CA PHE A 24 13.69 -1.91 5.67
C PHE A 24 12.66 -1.79 4.57
N ALA A 25 11.88 -0.71 4.60
CA ALA A 25 10.87 -0.40 3.61
C ALA A 25 11.24 0.88 2.85
N PHE A 26 11.08 0.85 1.53
CA PHE A 26 11.42 1.96 0.65
C PHE A 26 10.21 2.35 -0.20
N PRO A 27 9.91 3.67 -0.34
CA PRO A 27 8.88 4.11 -1.26
C PRO A 27 9.37 3.88 -2.70
N LYS A 28 8.49 3.38 -3.55
CA LYS A 28 8.85 3.08 -4.94
C LYS A 28 8.03 3.85 -5.97
N ASP A 29 6.70 3.79 -5.86
CA ASP A 29 5.85 4.31 -6.90
C ASP A 29 4.52 4.83 -6.37
N VAL A 30 3.90 5.70 -7.14
CA VAL A 30 2.49 6.05 -6.98
C VAL A 30 1.82 5.81 -8.33
N ILE A 31 0.84 4.92 -8.35
CA ILE A 31 0.10 4.60 -9.56
C ILE A 31 -1.16 5.46 -9.59
N THR A 32 -1.35 6.24 -10.66
CA THR A 32 -2.58 6.99 -10.89
C THR A 32 -3.43 6.21 -11.87
N GLU A 33 -4.53 5.64 -11.39
CA GLU A 33 -5.42 4.84 -12.22
C GLU A 33 -6.82 4.78 -11.58
N TYR A 34 -7.84 5.08 -12.37
CA TYR A 34 -9.23 5.06 -11.92
C TYR A 34 -9.93 3.73 -12.24
N ASN A 35 -9.45 3.02 -13.25
CA ASN A 35 -10.04 1.74 -13.66
C ASN A 35 -9.45 0.62 -12.80
N THR A 36 -10.31 -0.11 -12.09
CA THR A 36 -9.89 -1.16 -11.15
C THR A 36 -9.12 -2.29 -11.85
N ASP A 37 -9.58 -2.74 -13.01
CA ASP A 37 -8.91 -3.84 -13.73
C ASP A 37 -7.51 -3.44 -14.17
N ARG A 38 -7.35 -2.23 -14.67
CA ARG A 38 -6.04 -1.70 -15.07
C ARG A 38 -5.13 -1.48 -13.86
N LEU A 39 -5.70 -1.05 -12.73
CA LEU A 39 -4.95 -0.90 -11.50
C LEU A 39 -4.37 -2.23 -11.04
N ILE A 40 -5.19 -3.28 -11.07
CA ILE A 40 -4.76 -4.64 -10.70
C ILE A 40 -3.61 -5.09 -11.61
N GLU A 41 -3.74 -4.89 -12.91
CA GLU A 41 -2.67 -5.22 -13.87
C GLU A 41 -1.37 -4.47 -13.53
N LYS A 42 -1.47 -3.16 -13.28
CA LYS A 42 -0.30 -2.34 -12.95
C LYS A 42 0.36 -2.76 -11.64
N VAL A 43 -0.42 -3.09 -10.62
CA VAL A 43 0.10 -3.59 -9.34
C VAL A 43 0.83 -4.92 -9.56
N CYS A 44 0.25 -5.82 -10.33
CA CYS A 44 0.88 -7.12 -10.63
C CYS A 44 2.19 -6.95 -11.43
N GLU A 45 2.22 -6.01 -12.37
CA GLU A 45 3.44 -5.68 -13.11
C GLU A 45 4.54 -5.16 -12.19
N LYS A 46 4.18 -4.29 -11.24
CA LYS A 46 5.13 -3.77 -10.25
C LYS A 46 5.66 -4.88 -9.34
N ALA A 47 4.81 -5.79 -8.93
CA ALA A 47 5.23 -6.94 -8.13
C ALA A 47 6.26 -7.79 -8.87
N LYS A 48 6.09 -7.98 -10.18
CA LYS A 48 7.08 -8.68 -11.02
C LYS A 48 8.37 -7.89 -11.14
N GLU A 49 8.26 -6.58 -11.41
CA GLU A 49 9.41 -5.70 -11.57
C GLU A 49 10.31 -5.69 -10.35
N TYR A 50 9.70 -5.65 -9.16
CA TYR A 50 10.44 -5.62 -7.90
C TYR A 50 10.72 -7.01 -7.33
N VAL A 51 10.31 -8.06 -8.02
CA VAL A 51 10.50 -9.45 -7.60
C VAL A 51 9.90 -9.71 -6.21
N ALA A 52 8.70 -9.18 -5.98
CA ALA A 52 8.02 -9.35 -4.70
C ALA A 52 7.56 -10.79 -4.50
N GLU A 53 7.80 -11.30 -3.32
CA GLU A 53 7.40 -12.67 -2.93
C GLU A 53 6.10 -12.68 -2.14
N ARG A 54 5.70 -11.52 -1.61
CA ARG A 54 4.45 -11.32 -0.88
C ARG A 54 3.96 -9.90 -1.12
N ILE A 55 2.64 -9.73 -1.16
CA ILE A 55 2.01 -8.41 -1.29
C ILE A 55 1.17 -8.15 -0.05
N VAL A 56 1.34 -6.97 0.55
CA VAL A 56 0.56 -6.52 1.70
C VAL A 56 -0.32 -5.37 1.25
N VAL A 57 -1.64 -5.54 1.34
CA VAL A 57 -2.60 -4.51 0.97
C VAL A 57 -3.17 -3.89 2.23
N GLY A 58 -2.93 -2.58 2.42
CA GLY A 58 -3.54 -1.85 3.52
C GLY A 58 -5.03 -1.66 3.27
N TYR A 59 -5.84 -1.82 4.30
CA TYR A 59 -7.28 -1.59 4.21
C TYR A 59 -7.77 -0.73 5.37
N PRO A 60 -8.70 0.21 5.09
CA PRO A 60 -9.14 1.18 6.09
C PRO A 60 -10.31 0.64 6.90
N LYS A 61 -10.05 0.03 8.06
CA LYS A 61 -11.10 -0.26 9.02
C LYS A 61 -11.61 1.03 9.65
N ASN A 62 -12.88 1.05 10.03
CA ASN A 62 -13.40 2.13 10.87
C ASN A 62 -12.73 2.09 12.24
N MET A 63 -12.70 3.21 12.94
CA MET A 63 -12.02 3.29 14.25
C MET A 63 -12.62 2.35 15.29
N ASP A 64 -13.87 1.96 15.14
CA ASP A 64 -14.53 0.98 16.01
C ASP A 64 -14.22 -0.48 15.63
N GLY A 65 -13.40 -0.69 14.59
CA GLY A 65 -13.02 -2.01 14.10
C GLY A 65 -13.95 -2.61 13.07
N SER A 66 -15.06 -1.94 12.74
CA SER A 66 -15.99 -2.44 11.71
C SER A 66 -15.41 -2.22 10.30
N LEU A 67 -15.88 -3.04 9.34
CA LEU A 67 -15.48 -2.93 7.95
C LEU A 67 -16.49 -2.09 7.18
N GLY A 68 -16.05 -0.93 6.72
CA GLY A 68 -16.84 -0.08 5.84
C GLY A 68 -16.79 -0.55 4.40
N GLU A 69 -17.53 0.14 3.54
CA GLU A 69 -17.60 -0.15 2.11
C GLU A 69 -16.22 -0.14 1.43
N ARG A 70 -15.40 0.86 1.78
CA ARG A 70 -14.05 0.98 1.22
C ARG A 70 -13.15 -0.19 1.62
N ALA A 71 -13.27 -0.67 2.86
CA ALA A 71 -12.50 -1.83 3.31
C ALA A 71 -12.88 -3.07 2.54
N GLN A 72 -14.17 -3.24 2.23
CA GLN A 72 -14.66 -4.36 1.43
C GLN A 72 -14.14 -4.30 -0.01
N GLU A 73 -14.09 -3.12 -0.61
CA GLU A 73 -13.47 -2.92 -1.93
C GLU A 73 -12.01 -3.32 -1.93
N CYS A 74 -11.26 -2.89 -0.92
CA CYS A 74 -9.84 -3.22 -0.80
C CYS A 74 -9.65 -4.74 -0.66
N ALA A 75 -10.48 -5.41 0.11
CA ALA A 75 -10.42 -6.86 0.25
C ALA A 75 -10.68 -7.57 -1.08
N THR A 76 -11.66 -7.11 -1.85
CA THR A 76 -11.96 -7.66 -3.16
C THR A 76 -10.78 -7.46 -4.13
N ILE A 77 -10.20 -6.27 -4.15
CA ILE A 77 -9.07 -5.96 -5.02
C ILE A 77 -7.86 -6.82 -4.63
N ALA A 78 -7.61 -6.99 -3.32
CA ALA A 78 -6.50 -7.83 -2.84
C ALA A 78 -6.67 -9.29 -3.30
N GLU A 79 -7.90 -9.82 -3.26
CA GLU A 79 -8.18 -11.17 -3.72
C GLU A 79 -7.92 -11.31 -5.23
N GLN A 80 -8.28 -10.30 -6.01
CA GLN A 80 -8.03 -10.28 -7.45
C GLN A 80 -6.54 -10.16 -7.76
N ILE A 81 -5.80 -9.36 -7.00
CA ILE A 81 -4.33 -9.26 -7.13
C ILE A 81 -3.70 -10.62 -6.89
N LYS A 82 -4.13 -11.32 -5.85
CA LYS A 82 -3.65 -12.68 -5.53
C LYS A 82 -3.90 -13.64 -6.69
N THR A 83 -5.11 -13.61 -7.24
CA THR A 83 -5.50 -14.49 -8.35
C THR A 83 -4.69 -14.21 -9.61
N VAL A 84 -4.54 -12.94 -9.98
CA VAL A 84 -3.84 -12.54 -11.22
C VAL A 84 -2.33 -12.72 -11.10
N SER A 85 -1.73 -12.34 -9.98
CA SER A 85 -0.28 -12.40 -9.80
C SER A 85 0.23 -13.77 -9.39
N GLY A 86 -0.59 -14.57 -8.73
CA GLY A 86 -0.16 -15.84 -8.14
C GLY A 86 0.72 -15.65 -6.90
N ILE A 87 0.84 -14.42 -6.40
CA ILE A 87 1.66 -14.09 -5.23
C ILE A 87 0.77 -14.03 -4.00
N GLU A 88 1.28 -14.55 -2.88
CA GLU A 88 0.57 -14.47 -1.60
C GLU A 88 0.26 -13.00 -1.27
N THR A 89 -1.03 -12.71 -1.04
CA THR A 89 -1.50 -11.35 -0.77
C THR A 89 -2.26 -11.35 0.55
N VAL A 90 -1.87 -10.46 1.46
CA VAL A 90 -2.50 -10.34 2.78
C VAL A 90 -3.06 -8.95 2.98
N LEU A 91 -4.07 -8.83 3.82
CA LEU A 91 -4.65 -7.55 4.21
C LEU A 91 -4.03 -7.08 5.52
N TRP A 92 -3.81 -5.78 5.63
CA TRP A 92 -3.25 -5.16 6.82
C TRP A 92 -4.07 -3.95 7.22
N ASP A 93 -4.42 -3.84 8.50
CA ASP A 93 -5.21 -2.73 9.03
C ASP A 93 -4.35 -1.45 9.03
N GLU A 94 -4.82 -0.42 8.31
CA GLU A 94 -4.10 0.84 8.16
C GLU A 94 -4.70 2.00 8.97
N ARG A 95 -5.49 1.71 10.01
CA ARG A 95 -6.05 2.77 10.87
C ARG A 95 -4.94 3.68 11.36
N CYS A 96 -5.14 4.99 11.22
CA CYS A 96 -4.21 6.04 11.62
C CYS A 96 -2.92 6.16 10.80
N THR A 97 -2.70 5.30 9.80
CA THR A 97 -1.50 5.35 8.95
C THR A 97 -1.40 6.69 8.20
N THR A 98 -2.51 7.15 7.62
CA THR A 98 -2.54 8.43 6.89
C THR A 98 -2.24 9.61 7.81
N VAL A 99 -2.77 9.61 9.03
CA VAL A 99 -2.48 10.65 10.02
C VAL A 99 -0.98 10.70 10.33
N THR A 100 -0.36 9.55 10.55
CA THR A 100 1.07 9.44 10.80
C THR A 100 1.89 9.97 9.61
N ALA A 101 1.49 9.63 8.39
CA ALA A 101 2.15 10.11 7.17
C ALA A 101 2.06 11.63 7.05
N HIS A 102 0.90 12.23 7.31
CA HIS A 102 0.72 13.69 7.29
C HIS A 102 1.61 14.37 8.33
N ASN A 103 1.69 13.83 9.54
CA ASN A 103 2.56 14.38 10.58
C ASN A 103 4.03 14.34 10.16
N TYR A 104 4.47 13.23 9.58
CA TYR A 104 5.83 13.08 9.07
C TYR A 104 6.14 14.12 8.01
N LEU A 105 5.25 14.31 7.03
CA LEU A 105 5.43 15.26 5.94
C LEU A 105 5.40 16.71 6.42
N SER A 106 4.58 17.02 7.42
CA SER A 106 4.53 18.36 8.02
C SER A 106 5.87 18.72 8.66
N MET A 107 6.52 17.77 9.32
CA MET A 107 7.85 17.96 9.90
C MET A 107 8.93 18.19 8.81
N ASN A 108 8.70 17.68 7.61
CA ASN A 108 9.64 17.78 6.49
C ASN A 108 9.25 18.86 5.47
N ASN A 109 8.28 19.71 5.79
CA ASN A 109 7.85 20.84 4.95
C ASN A 109 7.41 20.48 3.53
N VAL A 110 6.82 19.30 3.33
CA VAL A 110 6.27 18.90 2.04
C VAL A 110 4.85 19.45 1.87
N ARG A 111 4.56 20.08 0.73
CA ARG A 111 3.29 20.78 0.49
C ARG A 111 2.73 20.54 -0.92
N GLY A 112 1.42 20.80 -1.09
CA GLY A 112 0.72 20.84 -2.38
C GLY A 112 0.52 19.47 -3.01
N LYS A 113 0.47 19.44 -4.34
CA LYS A 113 0.25 18.22 -5.12
C LYS A 113 1.34 17.17 -4.88
N LYS A 114 2.56 17.62 -4.77
CA LYS A 114 3.71 16.77 -4.44
C LYS A 114 3.52 16.10 -3.08
N ARG A 115 2.93 16.84 -2.12
CA ARG A 115 2.62 16.30 -0.80
C ARG A 115 1.64 15.14 -0.87
N LYS A 116 0.58 15.23 -1.70
CA LYS A 116 -0.41 14.16 -1.85
C LYS A 116 0.23 12.87 -2.39
N GLN A 117 1.06 12.98 -3.42
CA GLN A 117 1.77 11.83 -3.98
C GLN A 117 2.72 11.22 -2.95
N THR A 118 3.41 12.08 -2.21
CA THR A 118 4.34 11.63 -1.17
C THR A 118 3.59 10.97 -0.01
N VAL A 119 2.40 11.49 0.36
CA VAL A 119 1.56 10.87 1.40
C VAL A 119 1.20 9.44 1.00
N ASP A 120 0.78 9.20 -0.24
CA ASP A 120 0.42 7.86 -0.70
C ASP A 120 1.62 6.91 -0.62
N ALA A 121 2.79 7.35 -1.04
CA ALA A 121 4.01 6.55 -0.97
C ALA A 121 4.47 6.32 0.48
N VAL A 122 4.41 7.36 1.32
CA VAL A 122 4.78 7.26 2.74
C VAL A 122 3.80 6.37 3.49
N ALA A 123 2.50 6.45 3.18
CA ALA A 123 1.50 5.57 3.78
C ALA A 123 1.80 4.11 3.46
N ALA A 124 2.19 3.81 2.23
CA ALA A 124 2.59 2.45 1.84
C ALA A 124 3.84 1.99 2.61
N VAL A 125 4.81 2.88 2.83
CA VAL A 125 6.00 2.58 3.65
C VAL A 125 5.61 2.25 5.08
N ILE A 126 4.72 3.03 5.68
CA ILE A 126 4.29 2.83 7.06
C ILE A 126 3.54 1.50 7.22
N ILE A 127 2.67 1.18 6.26
CA ILE A 127 1.98 -0.12 6.22
C ILE A 127 3.01 -1.25 6.20
N LEU A 128 4.00 -1.14 5.34
CA LEU A 128 5.02 -2.17 5.20
C LEU A 128 5.89 -2.29 6.46
N GLU A 129 6.31 -1.18 7.03
CA GLU A 129 7.09 -1.18 8.28
C GLU A 129 6.32 -1.85 9.42
N ASP A 130 5.03 -1.53 9.57
CA ASP A 130 4.17 -2.17 10.57
C ASP A 130 4.10 -3.67 10.37
N TYR A 131 3.90 -4.08 9.13
CA TYR A 131 3.82 -5.50 8.78
C TYR A 131 5.14 -6.21 9.08
N LEU A 132 6.27 -5.62 8.69
CA LEU A 132 7.60 -6.21 8.94
C LEU A 132 7.87 -6.39 10.42
N ARG A 133 7.42 -5.46 11.26
CA ARG A 133 7.57 -5.57 12.72
C ARG A 133 6.73 -6.69 13.32
N SER A 134 5.68 -7.12 12.62
CA SER A 134 4.80 -8.19 13.09
C SER A 134 5.35 -9.60 12.82
N LEU A 135 6.35 -9.70 11.99
CA LEU A 135 6.94 -10.98 11.59
C LEU A 135 7.89 -11.57 12.62
#